data_e1be83660e932270d9127df3de8922fe
#
_entry.id   e1be83660e932270d9127df3de8922fe
#
_cell.length_a   1.000
_cell.length_b   1.000
_cell.length_c   1.000
_cell.angle_alpha   90.00
_cell.angle_beta   90.00
_cell.angle_gamma   90.00
#
_symmetry.space_group_name_H-M   'P 1'
#
loop_
_entity.id
_entity.type
_entity.pdbx_description
1 polymer ?
#
loop_
_entity_poly.entity_id
_entity_poly.type
_entity_poly.pdbx_seq_one_letter_code
_entity_poly.pdbx_strand_id
1 'polypeptide(L)'
;MMNLRMIMAAGMCSLFGTVGTASAADAIYPGAKTTGYESPSGWTFTFSMYGWISGIEGDVGAGGRTTHIDASIDDILSNLDIAVMGLAEARYGRFGVFTDLNYVKLSTSRDTPFGILASSVDFTVHSLMWTAAGEYRLVDQRNASLDVFAGFRLFSIENELDFNPPGPLGGVGLSQTETWADPIVGLKGRVSITEQFYLTGWALIGGGASSDLVWDVMGGAGYQFTDSISAVAGYRAAGVDYENDGFVYDVVQQGPILGVTFRF
;
A
#
# COMPACT_ATOMS: atom_id res chain seq x y z
N MET A 1 -11.77 16.16 26.69
CA MET A 1 -12.15 15.43 25.47
C MET A 1 -11.04 14.41 25.23
N MET A 2 -11.32 13.15 25.48
CA MET A 2 -10.33 12.06 25.47
C MET A 2 -10.17 11.61 24.03
N ASN A 3 -8.95 11.75 23.49
CA ASN A 3 -8.64 11.50 22.08
C ASN A 3 -9.00 10.06 21.68
N LEU A 4 -9.88 9.92 20.70
CA LEU A 4 -10.30 8.67 20.05
C LEU A 4 -9.14 7.94 19.36
N ARG A 5 -7.99 8.59 19.17
CA ARG A 5 -6.77 8.08 18.55
C ARG A 5 -6.07 6.93 19.32
N MET A 6 -6.37 6.76 20.61
CA MET A 6 -5.70 5.77 21.48
C MET A 6 -6.43 4.42 21.59
N ILE A 7 -7.63 4.29 21.03
CA ILE A 7 -8.46 3.09 21.19
C ILE A 7 -8.26 2.07 20.06
N MET A 8 -7.82 2.50 18.87
CA MET A 8 -7.58 1.55 17.76
C MET A 8 -6.27 0.75 17.85
N ALA A 9 -5.27 1.24 18.57
CA ALA A 9 -4.01 0.51 18.75
C ALA A 9 -4.10 -0.64 19.79
N ALA A 10 -5.09 -0.63 20.66
CA ALA A 10 -5.22 -1.63 21.75
C ALA A 10 -6.07 -2.86 21.37
N GLY A 11 -6.80 -2.82 20.27
CA GLY A 11 -7.75 -3.89 19.87
C GLY A 11 -7.14 -5.08 19.13
N MET A 12 -5.91 -4.98 18.65
CA MET A 12 -5.30 -6.02 17.79
C MET A 12 -4.41 -7.03 18.54
N CYS A 13 -4.19 -6.88 19.83
CA CYS A 13 -3.28 -7.73 20.60
C CYS A 13 -3.94 -8.94 21.32
N SER A 14 -5.24 -9.19 21.18
CA SER A 14 -5.93 -10.24 21.93
C SER A 14 -6.35 -11.49 21.12
N LEU A 15 -5.86 -11.69 19.90
CA LEU A 15 -6.19 -12.86 19.07
C LEU A 15 -5.11 -13.94 19.00
N PHE A 16 -4.03 -13.85 19.77
CA PHE A 16 -3.16 -14.99 20.01
C PHE A 16 -3.62 -15.78 21.24
N GLY A 17 -4.71 -16.51 21.06
CA GLY A 17 -5.14 -17.54 21.97
C GLY A 17 -4.09 -18.65 22.06
N THR A 18 -3.84 -19.12 23.27
CA THR A 18 -2.95 -20.20 23.67
C THR A 18 -2.94 -21.37 22.69
N VAL A 19 -1.78 -21.61 22.07
CA VAL A 19 -1.54 -22.85 21.31
C VAL A 19 -1.44 -23.99 22.31
N GLY A 20 -2.56 -24.67 22.55
CA GLY A 20 -2.56 -25.94 23.22
C GLY A 20 -1.81 -26.96 22.37
N THR A 21 -0.87 -27.68 22.95
CA THR A 21 -0.22 -28.84 22.36
C THR A 21 -1.25 -29.95 22.19
N ALA A 22 -1.93 -30.01 21.05
CA ALA A 22 -2.69 -31.15 20.61
C ALA A 22 -1.73 -32.08 19.87
N SER A 23 -1.39 -33.20 20.50
CA SER A 23 -0.80 -34.35 19.82
C SER A 23 -1.89 -34.89 18.89
N ALA A 24 -1.82 -34.56 17.62
CA ALA A 24 -2.74 -35.04 16.59
C ALA A 24 -2.15 -36.26 15.93
N ALA A 25 -2.95 -37.34 15.96
CA ALA A 25 -2.80 -38.55 15.19
C ALA A 25 -2.57 -38.22 13.70
N ASP A 26 -1.69 -38.98 13.10
CA ASP A 26 -1.38 -39.01 11.66
C ASP A 26 -2.67 -39.13 10.82
N ALA A 27 -3.16 -37.99 10.35
CA ALA A 27 -4.02 -37.97 9.18
C ALA A 27 -3.12 -37.89 7.96
N ILE A 28 -3.00 -38.97 7.24
CA ILE A 28 -2.33 -39.07 5.94
C ILE A 28 -3.13 -38.21 4.95
N TYR A 29 -2.78 -36.92 4.86
CA TYR A 29 -3.06 -36.14 3.68
C TYR A 29 -1.81 -36.16 2.81
N PRO A 30 -1.90 -36.58 1.51
CA PRO A 30 -0.79 -36.40 0.59
C PRO A 30 -0.46 -34.93 0.57
N GLY A 31 0.74 -34.62 1.05
CA GLY A 31 1.14 -33.26 1.35
C GLY A 31 0.95 -32.32 0.17
N ALA A 32 0.23 -31.23 0.42
CA ALA A 32 0.29 -30.06 -0.41
C ALA A 32 1.77 -29.66 -0.53
N LYS A 33 2.37 -29.98 -1.66
CA LYS A 33 3.66 -29.41 -2.00
C LYS A 33 3.41 -27.91 -2.15
N THR A 34 3.89 -27.09 -1.22
CA THR A 34 4.32 -25.77 -1.64
C THR A 34 5.45 -26.07 -2.62
N THR A 35 5.09 -26.26 -3.88
CA THR A 35 6.02 -26.30 -4.96
C THR A 35 6.58 -24.89 -5.07
N GLY A 36 7.48 -24.55 -4.12
CA GLY A 36 8.43 -23.53 -4.38
C GLY A 36 9.21 -24.02 -5.59
N TYR A 37 9.09 -23.34 -6.71
CA TYR A 37 10.05 -23.48 -7.78
C TYR A 37 11.42 -23.17 -7.15
N GLU A 38 12.15 -24.20 -6.74
CA GLU A 38 13.55 -24.04 -6.35
C GLU A 38 14.31 -23.84 -7.66
N SER A 39 14.63 -22.59 -7.94
CA SER A 39 15.55 -22.28 -9.02
C SER A 39 16.85 -23.07 -8.77
N PRO A 40 17.46 -23.66 -9.80
CA PRO A 40 18.77 -24.31 -9.69
C PRO A 40 19.85 -23.39 -9.10
N SER A 41 19.67 -22.09 -9.14
CA SER A 41 20.54 -21.06 -8.54
C SER A 41 20.28 -20.84 -7.05
N GLY A 42 19.23 -21.39 -6.45
CA GLY A 42 18.79 -21.13 -5.07
C GLY A 42 18.12 -19.75 -4.89
N TRP A 43 17.96 -18.98 -5.94
CA TRP A 43 17.23 -17.71 -5.94
C TRP A 43 15.76 -17.95 -6.34
N THR A 44 14.86 -17.21 -5.72
CA THR A 44 13.44 -17.13 -6.12
C THR A 44 13.12 -15.68 -6.38
N PHE A 45 12.50 -15.41 -7.53
CA PHE A 45 12.00 -14.09 -7.89
C PHE A 45 10.50 -14.12 -7.94
N THR A 46 9.87 -13.10 -7.36
CA THR A 46 8.43 -12.93 -7.39
C THR A 46 8.12 -11.53 -7.91
N PHE A 47 7.18 -11.45 -8.85
CA PHE A 47 6.68 -10.19 -9.37
C PHE A 47 5.15 -10.19 -9.32
N SER A 48 4.57 -9.15 -8.75
CA SER A 48 3.12 -8.99 -8.65
C SER A 48 2.70 -7.65 -9.27
N MET A 49 1.73 -7.70 -10.17
CA MET A 49 0.99 -6.51 -10.60
C MET A 49 -0.35 -6.52 -9.88
N TYR A 50 -0.76 -5.36 -9.38
CA TYR A 50 -2.02 -5.26 -8.67
C TYR A 50 -2.72 -3.92 -8.93
N GLY A 51 -4.03 -3.87 -8.69
CA GLY A 51 -4.81 -2.65 -8.55
C GLY A 51 -5.30 -2.54 -7.11
N TRP A 52 -5.06 -1.41 -6.49
CA TRP A 52 -5.63 -1.03 -5.20
C TRP A 52 -6.59 0.12 -5.42
N ILE A 53 -7.88 -0.18 -5.33
CA ILE A 53 -8.98 0.76 -5.56
C ILE A 53 -9.36 1.32 -4.19
N SER A 54 -8.75 2.45 -3.82
CA SER A 54 -8.92 3.06 -2.50
C SER A 54 -9.66 4.38 -2.56
N GLY A 55 -10.50 4.63 -1.56
CA GLY A 55 -10.88 5.97 -1.15
C GLY A 55 -9.76 6.59 -0.29
N ILE A 56 -9.83 7.88 -0.05
CA ILE A 56 -8.91 8.65 0.81
C ILE A 56 -9.71 9.55 1.73
N GLU A 57 -9.40 9.52 3.02
CA GLU A 57 -10.01 10.36 4.05
C GLU A 57 -8.92 10.94 4.96
N GLY A 58 -9.04 12.21 5.32
CA GLY A 58 -8.11 12.85 6.23
C GLY A 58 -7.94 14.34 6.02
N ASP A 59 -6.87 14.89 6.55
CA ASP A 59 -6.56 16.29 6.51
C ASP A 59 -5.37 16.56 5.59
N VAL A 60 -5.57 17.43 4.60
CA VAL A 60 -4.52 17.88 3.69
C VAL A 60 -4.39 19.39 3.72
N GLY A 61 -3.17 19.90 3.56
CA GLY A 61 -2.95 21.32 3.65
C GLY A 61 -1.70 21.80 2.98
N ALA A 62 -1.69 23.07 2.57
CA ALA A 62 -0.54 23.79 2.05
C ALA A 62 -0.59 25.26 2.46
N GLY A 63 0.59 25.87 2.68
CA GLY A 63 0.70 27.29 3.03
C GLY A 63 -0.01 27.67 4.34
N GLY A 64 -0.07 26.74 5.31
CA GLY A 64 -0.68 26.95 6.62
C GLY A 64 -2.21 26.88 6.64
N ARG A 65 -2.84 26.36 5.58
CA ARG A 65 -4.28 26.12 5.51
C ARG A 65 -4.53 24.64 5.37
N THR A 66 -5.33 24.06 6.25
CA THR A 66 -5.70 22.66 6.26
C THR A 66 -7.18 22.49 5.89
N THR A 67 -7.47 21.51 5.10
CA THR A 67 -8.83 21.13 4.68
C THR A 67 -9.02 19.63 4.87
N HIS A 68 -10.15 19.24 5.42
CA HIS A 68 -10.56 17.84 5.48
C HIS A 68 -11.05 17.38 4.11
N ILE A 69 -10.54 16.24 3.65
CA ILE A 69 -10.98 15.57 2.42
C ILE A 69 -11.61 14.23 2.77
N ASP A 70 -12.64 13.88 2.02
CA ASP A 70 -13.29 12.57 2.03
C ASP A 70 -13.64 12.27 0.57
N ALA A 71 -12.75 11.54 -0.11
CA ALA A 71 -12.93 11.15 -1.50
C ALA A 71 -13.22 9.66 -1.57
N SER A 72 -14.42 9.35 -2.04
CA SER A 72 -14.86 7.98 -2.22
C SER A 72 -14.09 7.27 -3.32
N ILE A 73 -14.21 5.94 -3.37
CA ILE A 73 -13.65 5.13 -4.47
C ILE A 73 -14.16 5.62 -5.84
N ASP A 74 -15.43 5.98 -5.94
CA ASP A 74 -16.03 6.47 -7.19
C ASP A 74 -15.45 7.83 -7.61
N ASP A 75 -15.16 8.72 -6.65
CA ASP A 75 -14.51 10.00 -6.90
C ASP A 75 -13.09 9.80 -7.43
N ILE A 76 -12.33 8.89 -6.83
CA ILE A 76 -10.97 8.56 -7.27
C ILE A 76 -10.99 7.95 -8.68
N LEU A 77 -11.85 6.95 -8.93
CA LEU A 77 -11.93 6.29 -10.24
C LEU A 77 -12.38 7.20 -11.36
N SER A 78 -13.30 8.15 -11.08
CA SER A 78 -13.81 9.09 -12.09
C SER A 78 -12.79 10.14 -12.51
N ASN A 79 -11.76 10.40 -11.68
CA ASN A 79 -10.69 11.36 -11.94
C ASN A 79 -9.34 10.68 -12.20
N LEU A 80 -9.32 9.34 -12.33
CA LEU A 80 -8.10 8.57 -12.52
C LEU A 80 -7.60 8.64 -13.97
N ASP A 81 -6.40 9.21 -14.15
CA ASP A 81 -5.71 9.22 -15.44
C ASP A 81 -4.89 7.95 -15.63
N ILE A 82 -4.06 7.62 -14.62
CA ILE A 82 -3.16 6.45 -14.65
C ILE A 82 -2.88 5.95 -13.24
N ALA A 83 -2.78 4.63 -13.12
CA ALA A 83 -2.26 3.96 -11.93
C ALA A 83 -1.26 2.88 -12.35
N VAL A 84 -0.11 2.85 -11.68
CA VAL A 84 0.91 1.80 -11.84
C VAL A 84 1.26 1.26 -10.46
N MET A 85 0.92 -0.01 -10.23
CA MET A 85 1.13 -0.64 -8.93
C MET A 85 1.77 -2.01 -9.11
N GLY A 86 2.83 -2.28 -8.35
CA GLY A 86 3.52 -3.55 -8.45
C GLY A 86 4.51 -3.78 -7.32
N LEU A 87 4.72 -5.06 -7.03
CA LEU A 87 5.66 -5.54 -6.04
C LEU A 87 6.63 -6.51 -6.70
N ALA A 88 7.91 -6.36 -6.43
CA ALA A 88 8.95 -7.31 -6.82
C ALA A 88 9.72 -7.79 -5.59
N GLU A 89 10.05 -9.07 -5.54
CA GLU A 89 10.81 -9.70 -4.46
C GLU A 89 11.90 -10.60 -5.06
N ALA A 90 13.09 -10.56 -4.47
CA ALA A 90 14.18 -11.49 -4.73
C ALA A 90 14.61 -12.13 -3.41
N ARG A 91 14.66 -13.46 -3.36
CA ARG A 91 14.96 -14.24 -2.15
C ARG A 91 16.04 -15.27 -2.40
N TYR A 92 16.95 -15.38 -1.45
CA TYR A 92 17.95 -16.43 -1.39
C TYR A 92 17.92 -17.09 0.00
N GLY A 93 17.47 -18.33 0.08
CA GLY A 93 17.25 -19.01 1.35
C GLY A 93 16.28 -18.24 2.25
N ARG A 94 16.75 -17.88 3.45
CA ARG A 94 15.95 -17.11 4.42
C ARG A 94 16.00 -15.58 4.22
N PHE A 95 16.92 -15.07 3.43
CA PHE A 95 17.08 -13.64 3.19
C PHE A 95 16.40 -13.24 1.90
N GLY A 96 15.79 -12.08 1.90
CA GLY A 96 15.17 -11.49 0.72
C GLY A 96 15.23 -9.98 0.75
N VAL A 97 14.90 -9.40 -0.38
CA VAL A 97 14.64 -7.98 -0.55
C VAL A 97 13.37 -7.84 -1.35
N PHE A 98 12.54 -6.86 -1.02
CA PHE A 98 11.38 -6.54 -1.84
C PHE A 98 11.23 -5.03 -2.04
N THR A 99 10.52 -4.69 -3.10
CA THR A 99 10.10 -3.32 -3.41
C THR A 99 8.63 -3.31 -3.81
N ASP A 100 7.88 -2.32 -3.32
CA ASP A 100 6.47 -2.07 -3.63
C ASP A 100 6.31 -0.65 -4.14
N LEU A 101 5.81 -0.50 -5.36
CA LEU A 101 5.57 0.77 -6.02
C LEU A 101 4.07 0.98 -6.19
N ASN A 102 3.59 2.14 -5.77
CA ASN A 102 2.23 2.60 -6.00
C ASN A 102 2.30 4.04 -6.52
N TYR A 103 2.01 4.22 -7.81
CA TYR A 103 1.95 5.51 -8.46
C TYR A 103 0.56 5.74 -9.02
N VAL A 104 -0.02 6.89 -8.68
CA VAL A 104 -1.36 7.30 -9.11
C VAL A 104 -1.31 8.74 -9.60
N LYS A 105 -1.93 9.00 -10.75
CA LYS A 105 -2.20 10.33 -11.27
C LYS A 105 -3.69 10.55 -11.35
N LEU A 106 -4.17 11.62 -10.74
CA LEU A 106 -5.56 12.06 -10.77
C LEU A 106 -5.63 13.45 -11.39
N SER A 107 -6.65 13.69 -12.22
CA SER A 107 -6.91 15.03 -12.78
C SER A 107 -8.39 15.36 -12.70
N THR A 108 -8.69 16.62 -12.37
CA THR A 108 -10.05 17.16 -12.40
C THR A 108 -10.03 18.58 -12.93
N SER A 109 -11.05 18.95 -13.72
CA SER A 109 -11.23 20.30 -14.25
C SER A 109 -12.53 20.89 -13.70
N ARG A 110 -12.47 22.17 -13.31
CA ARG A 110 -13.66 22.91 -12.84
C ARG A 110 -13.72 24.28 -13.49
N ASP A 111 -14.90 24.61 -14.02
CA ASP A 111 -15.18 25.93 -14.53
C ASP A 111 -15.12 26.95 -13.39
N THR A 112 -14.51 28.12 -13.67
CA THR A 112 -14.47 29.20 -12.69
C THR A 112 -15.79 30.01 -12.74
N PRO A 113 -16.26 30.54 -11.60
CA PRO A 113 -17.45 31.38 -11.59
C PRO A 113 -17.29 32.58 -12.54
N PHE A 114 -18.23 32.67 -13.50
CA PHE A 114 -18.30 33.74 -14.52
C PHE A 114 -17.13 33.81 -15.52
N GLY A 115 -16.13 32.93 -15.48
CA GLY A 115 -14.98 32.92 -16.40
C GLY A 115 -14.13 34.20 -16.37
N ILE A 116 -14.22 35.04 -15.31
CA ILE A 116 -13.60 36.37 -15.25
C ILE A 116 -12.09 36.30 -15.08
N LEU A 117 -11.61 35.37 -14.23
CA LEU A 117 -10.16 35.23 -13.92
C LEU A 117 -9.49 34.19 -14.83
N ALA A 118 -10.17 33.12 -15.14
CA ALA A 118 -9.81 32.04 -16.05
C ALA A 118 -11.10 31.37 -16.54
N SER A 119 -11.10 30.58 -17.62
CA SER A 119 -12.30 29.80 -18.02
C SER A 119 -12.52 28.62 -17.10
N SER A 120 -11.46 27.90 -16.82
CA SER A 120 -11.45 26.74 -15.89
C SER A 120 -10.12 26.66 -15.15
N VAL A 121 -10.11 25.84 -14.13
CA VAL A 121 -8.90 25.48 -13.36
C VAL A 121 -8.79 23.95 -13.43
N ASP A 122 -7.65 23.49 -13.94
CA ASP A 122 -7.26 22.09 -13.93
C ASP A 122 -6.43 21.84 -12.68
N PHE A 123 -6.80 20.80 -11.94
CA PHE A 123 -6.08 20.33 -10.77
C PHE A 123 -5.57 18.92 -11.02
N THR A 124 -4.26 18.72 -10.94
CA THR A 124 -3.61 17.43 -11.12
C THR A 124 -2.82 17.07 -9.87
N VAL A 125 -2.98 15.82 -9.44
CA VAL A 125 -2.23 15.25 -8.31
C VAL A 125 -1.45 14.04 -8.81
N HIS A 126 -0.14 14.04 -8.58
CA HIS A 126 0.73 12.88 -8.73
C HIS A 126 1.08 12.37 -7.35
N SER A 127 0.75 11.13 -7.06
CA SER A 127 1.05 10.46 -5.79
C SER A 127 1.93 9.25 -6.05
N LEU A 128 3.09 9.23 -5.39
CA LEU A 128 4.01 8.10 -5.38
C LEU A 128 4.20 7.62 -3.95
N MET A 129 3.96 6.33 -3.71
CA MET A 129 4.34 5.62 -2.51
C MET A 129 5.26 4.47 -2.91
N TRP A 130 6.53 4.54 -2.49
CA TRP A 130 7.53 3.54 -2.80
C TRP A 130 8.14 2.97 -1.54
N THR A 131 8.09 1.64 -1.42
CA THR A 131 8.67 0.90 -0.30
C THR A 131 9.83 0.05 -0.81
N ALA A 132 10.95 0.03 -0.07
CA ALA A 132 12.02 -0.92 -0.28
C ALA A 132 12.50 -1.45 1.08
N ALA A 133 12.62 -2.77 1.19
CA ALA A 133 12.97 -3.41 2.45
C ALA A 133 13.77 -4.70 2.26
N GLY A 134 14.64 -4.97 3.23
CA GLY A 134 15.23 -6.29 3.44
C GLY A 134 14.31 -7.13 4.32
N GLU A 135 14.28 -8.42 4.08
CA GLU A 135 13.41 -9.34 4.82
C GLU A 135 14.15 -10.61 5.25
N TYR A 136 13.67 -11.19 6.35
CA TYR A 136 14.17 -12.44 6.87
C TYR A 136 13.03 -13.40 7.21
N ARG A 137 13.10 -14.63 6.70
CA ARG A 137 12.12 -15.67 6.93
C ARG A 137 12.26 -16.29 8.32
N LEU A 138 11.32 -15.97 9.19
CA LEU A 138 11.23 -16.52 10.54
C LEU A 138 10.63 -17.92 10.53
N VAL A 139 9.52 -18.11 9.82
CA VAL A 139 8.81 -19.38 9.68
C VAL A 139 8.89 -19.82 8.22
N ASP A 140 9.36 -21.02 8.01
CA ASP A 140 9.49 -21.66 6.70
C ASP A 140 8.97 -23.09 6.78
N GLN A 141 7.65 -23.24 6.67
CA GLN A 141 6.95 -24.50 6.71
C GLN A 141 6.30 -24.79 5.36
N ARG A 142 5.95 -26.06 5.09
CA ARG A 142 5.32 -26.44 3.82
C ARG A 142 4.04 -25.66 3.51
N ASN A 143 3.26 -25.32 4.52
CA ASN A 143 1.97 -24.64 4.37
C ASN A 143 1.96 -23.21 4.92
N ALA A 144 3.04 -22.74 5.54
CA ALA A 144 3.09 -21.42 6.14
C ALA A 144 4.47 -20.77 6.03
N SER A 145 4.50 -19.50 5.73
CA SER A 145 5.69 -18.66 5.83
C SER A 145 5.37 -17.37 6.61
N LEU A 146 6.36 -16.90 7.35
CA LEU A 146 6.32 -15.61 8.03
C LEU A 146 7.68 -14.95 7.87
N ASP A 147 7.68 -13.76 7.32
CA ASP A 147 8.84 -12.93 7.12
C ASP A 147 8.73 -11.69 8.00
N VAL A 148 9.82 -11.30 8.67
CA VAL A 148 10.01 -9.97 9.24
C VAL A 148 10.79 -9.13 8.24
N PHE A 149 10.46 -7.85 8.12
CA PHE A 149 11.17 -6.96 7.22
C PHE A 149 11.41 -5.60 7.85
N ALA A 150 12.46 -4.93 7.38
CA ALA A 150 12.79 -3.56 7.74
C ALA A 150 13.36 -2.83 6.51
N GLY A 151 13.06 -1.55 6.40
CA GLY A 151 13.48 -0.74 5.26
C GLY A 151 12.99 0.69 5.37
N PHE A 152 12.61 1.26 4.24
CA PHE A 152 12.06 2.61 4.20
C PHE A 152 10.86 2.68 3.24
N ARG A 153 10.01 3.68 3.48
CA ARG A 153 8.93 4.08 2.58
C ARG A 153 9.10 5.55 2.22
N LEU A 154 9.12 5.82 0.92
CA LEU A 154 9.19 7.16 0.35
C LEU A 154 7.79 7.53 -0.16
N PHE A 155 7.39 8.75 0.14
CA PHE A 155 6.23 9.41 -0.41
C PHE A 155 6.67 10.60 -1.26
N SER A 156 5.98 10.84 -2.37
CA SER A 156 6.14 12.06 -3.16
C SER A 156 4.76 12.47 -3.66
N ILE A 157 4.33 13.66 -3.25
CA ILE A 157 3.05 14.24 -3.64
C ILE A 157 3.34 15.51 -4.41
N GLU A 158 2.89 15.56 -5.65
CA GLU A 158 2.97 16.75 -6.50
C GLU A 158 1.56 17.21 -6.84
N ASN A 159 1.29 18.47 -6.55
CA ASN A 159 0.03 19.14 -6.82
C ASN A 159 0.29 20.19 -7.89
N GLU A 160 -0.46 20.15 -8.98
CA GLU A 160 -0.40 21.12 -10.09
C GLU A 160 -1.76 21.80 -10.24
N LEU A 161 -1.74 23.13 -10.42
CA LEU A 161 -2.90 23.97 -10.71
C LEU A 161 -2.63 24.76 -11.97
N ASP A 162 -3.43 24.52 -13.02
CA ASP A 162 -3.34 25.24 -14.28
C ASP A 162 -4.63 26.06 -14.54
N PHE A 163 -4.44 27.36 -14.75
CA PHE A 163 -5.51 28.30 -15.06
C PHE A 163 -5.68 28.44 -16.58
N ASN A 164 -6.83 28.04 -17.12
CA ASN A 164 -7.07 28.06 -18.56
C ASN A 164 -7.56 29.42 -19.05
N PRO A 165 -7.10 29.89 -20.25
CA PRO A 165 -7.62 31.07 -20.90
C PRO A 165 -9.12 30.92 -21.30
N PRO A 166 -9.87 32.06 -21.54
CA PRO A 166 -9.44 33.44 -21.41
C PRO A 166 -9.50 33.94 -19.95
N GLY A 167 -8.73 35.01 -19.67
CA GLY A 167 -8.75 35.71 -18.37
C GLY A 167 -7.36 36.14 -17.94
N PRO A 168 -7.24 37.02 -16.96
CA PRO A 168 -5.94 37.57 -16.53
C PRO A 168 -5.03 36.52 -15.86
N LEU A 169 -5.56 35.41 -15.37
CA LEU A 169 -4.80 34.28 -14.85
C LEU A 169 -4.59 33.15 -15.88
N GLY A 170 -5.20 33.27 -17.09
CA GLY A 170 -5.08 32.25 -18.13
C GLY A 170 -3.63 32.02 -18.55
N GLY A 171 -3.19 30.76 -18.49
CA GLY A 171 -1.81 30.36 -18.76
C GLY A 171 -0.88 30.43 -17.56
N VAL A 172 -1.39 30.72 -16.35
CA VAL A 172 -0.60 30.61 -15.10
C VAL A 172 -0.70 29.18 -14.58
N GLY A 173 0.44 28.54 -14.37
CA GLY A 173 0.56 27.24 -13.70
C GLY A 173 1.26 27.41 -12.35
N LEU A 174 0.80 26.70 -11.34
CA LEU A 174 1.40 26.61 -10.01
C LEU A 174 1.63 25.13 -9.71
N SER A 175 2.83 24.77 -9.27
CA SER A 175 3.14 23.43 -8.81
C SER A 175 3.83 23.44 -7.47
N GLN A 176 3.53 22.45 -6.65
CA GLN A 176 4.18 22.18 -5.37
C GLN A 176 4.44 20.68 -5.25
N THR A 177 5.68 20.32 -4.94
CA THR A 177 6.09 18.92 -4.71
C THR A 177 6.66 18.78 -3.32
N GLU A 178 6.14 17.80 -2.58
CA GLU A 178 6.68 17.38 -1.28
C GLU A 178 7.13 15.93 -1.39
N THR A 179 8.36 15.66 -0.90
CA THR A 179 8.94 14.32 -0.91
C THR A 179 9.59 14.04 0.42
N TRP A 180 9.22 12.93 1.05
CA TRP A 180 9.79 12.51 2.32
C TRP A 180 9.93 10.99 2.39
N ALA A 181 10.70 10.50 3.37
CA ALA A 181 10.90 9.08 3.58
C ALA A 181 11.00 8.75 5.06
N ASP A 182 10.40 7.62 5.44
CA ASP A 182 10.39 7.12 6.81
C ASP A 182 10.93 5.69 6.90
N PRO A 183 11.66 5.36 7.97
CA PRO A 183 11.98 3.98 8.28
C PRO A 183 10.71 3.20 8.61
N ILE A 184 10.68 1.95 8.19
CA ILE A 184 9.56 1.04 8.45
C ILE A 184 10.06 -0.32 8.95
N VAL A 185 9.20 -0.99 9.70
CA VAL A 185 9.36 -2.39 10.10
C VAL A 185 8.01 -3.09 9.98
N GLY A 186 8.03 -4.39 9.65
CA GLY A 186 6.78 -5.10 9.48
C GLY A 186 6.93 -6.62 9.43
N LEU A 187 5.78 -7.25 9.25
CA LEU A 187 5.63 -8.69 9.08
C LEU A 187 4.84 -8.96 7.79
N LYS A 188 5.24 -10.00 7.08
CA LYS A 188 4.53 -10.51 5.90
C LYS A 188 4.36 -12.01 6.05
N GLY A 189 3.17 -12.51 5.74
CA GLY A 189 2.87 -13.92 5.93
C GLY A 189 2.01 -14.51 4.83
N ARG A 190 2.13 -15.84 4.67
CA ARG A 190 1.29 -16.64 3.80
C ARG A 190 1.00 -17.99 4.48
N VAL A 191 -0.26 -18.42 4.40
CA VAL A 191 -0.71 -19.73 4.89
C VAL A 191 -1.54 -20.41 3.80
N SER A 192 -1.10 -21.59 3.35
CA SER A 192 -1.85 -22.41 2.40
C SER A 192 -2.92 -23.22 3.14
N ILE A 193 -4.17 -23.05 2.75
CA ILE A 193 -5.32 -23.78 3.31
C ILE A 193 -5.52 -25.10 2.55
N THR A 194 -5.32 -25.05 1.22
CA THR A 194 -5.32 -26.23 0.34
C THR A 194 -4.11 -26.11 -0.59
N GLU A 195 -3.97 -27.03 -1.54
CA GLU A 195 -2.95 -26.91 -2.59
C GLU A 195 -3.11 -25.66 -3.46
N GLN A 196 -4.34 -25.20 -3.61
CA GLN A 196 -4.67 -24.08 -4.50
C GLN A 196 -5.00 -22.80 -3.71
N PHE A 197 -5.70 -22.89 -2.57
CA PHE A 197 -6.12 -21.73 -1.81
C PHE A 197 -5.13 -21.38 -0.69
N TYR A 198 -4.82 -20.10 -0.56
CA TYR A 198 -3.98 -19.57 0.50
C TYR A 198 -4.49 -18.22 1.03
N LEU A 199 -4.13 -17.92 2.26
CA LEU A 199 -4.27 -16.57 2.84
C LEU A 199 -2.91 -15.90 2.84
N THR A 200 -2.89 -14.61 2.61
CA THR A 200 -1.68 -13.78 2.64
C THR A 200 -1.97 -12.41 3.22
N GLY A 201 -0.94 -11.77 3.74
CA GLY A 201 -1.07 -10.42 4.24
C GLY A 201 0.24 -9.87 4.77
N TRP A 202 0.21 -8.58 5.06
CA TRP A 202 1.28 -7.86 5.76
C TRP A 202 0.73 -6.84 6.73
N ALA A 203 1.58 -6.46 7.66
CA ALA A 203 1.39 -5.31 8.51
C ALA A 203 2.73 -4.62 8.71
N LEU A 204 2.78 -3.31 8.56
CA LEU A 204 3.96 -2.50 8.83
C LEU A 204 3.60 -1.26 9.63
N ILE A 205 4.60 -0.76 10.33
CA ILE A 205 4.59 0.50 11.05
C ILE A 205 5.92 1.22 10.83
N GLY A 206 5.89 2.53 10.81
CA GLY A 206 7.06 3.37 10.63
C GLY A 206 6.80 4.81 11.04
N GLY A 207 7.73 5.70 10.68
CA GLY A 207 7.69 7.12 11.03
C GLY A 207 8.85 7.51 11.95
N GLY A 208 8.76 8.71 12.52
CA GLY A 208 9.75 9.25 13.45
C GLY A 208 10.99 9.86 12.78
N ALA A 209 11.13 9.80 11.47
CA ALA A 209 12.15 10.53 10.72
C ALA A 209 11.57 11.77 10.03
N SER A 210 10.45 11.59 9.35
CA SER A 210 9.73 12.68 8.68
C SER A 210 8.26 12.71 9.12
N SER A 211 7.56 11.58 9.04
CA SER A 211 6.17 11.45 9.49
C SER A 211 6.11 11.10 10.97
N ASP A 212 5.06 11.54 11.65
CA ASP A 212 4.78 11.11 13.02
C ASP A 212 4.40 9.63 13.07
N LEU A 213 3.63 9.17 12.07
CA LEU A 213 3.21 7.79 11.95
C LEU A 213 3.03 7.39 10.47
N VAL A 214 3.53 6.21 10.13
CA VAL A 214 3.22 5.49 8.89
C VAL A 214 2.75 4.08 9.27
N TRP A 215 1.67 3.62 8.67
CA TRP A 215 1.21 2.25 8.85
C TRP A 215 0.54 1.72 7.58
N ASP A 216 0.55 0.38 7.41
CA ASP A 216 -0.08 -0.25 6.26
C ASP A 216 -0.40 -1.70 6.62
N VAL A 217 -1.62 -2.11 6.40
CA VAL A 217 -2.10 -3.46 6.63
C VAL A 217 -2.84 -3.98 5.41
N MET A 218 -2.60 -5.22 5.06
CA MET A 218 -3.31 -5.92 3.98
C MET A 218 -3.60 -7.34 4.40
N GLY A 219 -4.79 -7.80 4.09
CA GLY A 219 -5.18 -9.20 4.20
C GLY A 219 -5.95 -9.65 2.97
N GLY A 220 -5.67 -10.86 2.50
CA GLY A 220 -6.33 -11.38 1.30
C GLY A 220 -6.28 -12.89 1.17
N ALA A 221 -7.13 -13.39 0.28
CA ALA A 221 -7.16 -14.77 -0.16
C ALA A 221 -6.61 -14.89 -1.57
N GLY A 222 -5.80 -15.92 -1.81
CA GLY A 222 -5.20 -16.15 -3.11
C GLY A 222 -5.54 -17.54 -3.64
N TYR A 223 -5.48 -17.66 -4.96
CA TYR A 223 -5.65 -18.88 -5.69
C TYR A 223 -4.44 -19.15 -6.57
N GLN A 224 -3.83 -20.31 -6.42
CA GLN A 224 -2.69 -20.79 -7.19
C GLN A 224 -3.20 -21.52 -8.43
N PHE A 225 -3.00 -20.96 -9.61
CA PHE A 225 -3.39 -21.57 -10.88
C PHE A 225 -2.37 -22.60 -11.37
N THR A 226 -1.09 -22.25 -11.24
CA THR A 226 0.07 -23.07 -11.59
C THR A 226 1.16 -22.85 -10.54
N ASP A 227 2.26 -23.59 -10.62
CA ASP A 227 3.40 -23.42 -9.71
C ASP A 227 3.98 -21.98 -9.76
N SER A 228 3.82 -21.30 -10.90
CA SER A 228 4.39 -19.97 -11.15
C SER A 228 3.37 -18.83 -11.15
N ILE A 229 2.06 -19.10 -11.22
CA ILE A 229 1.04 -18.05 -11.39
C ILE A 229 -0.04 -18.19 -10.33
N SER A 230 -0.32 -17.12 -9.63
CA SER A 230 -1.42 -17.01 -8.67
C SER A 230 -2.13 -15.66 -8.77
N ALA A 231 -3.37 -15.60 -8.30
CA ALA A 231 -4.09 -14.34 -8.08
C ALA A 231 -4.44 -14.16 -6.61
N VAL A 232 -4.56 -12.92 -6.19
CA VAL A 232 -4.93 -12.50 -4.83
C VAL A 232 -6.04 -11.48 -4.91
N ALA A 233 -7.06 -11.65 -4.07
CA ALA A 233 -8.06 -10.63 -3.80
C ALA A 233 -8.09 -10.37 -2.29
N GLY A 234 -8.19 -9.10 -1.88
CA GLY A 234 -8.13 -8.74 -0.49
C GLY A 234 -8.54 -7.30 -0.22
N TYR A 235 -8.15 -6.81 0.94
CA TYR A 235 -8.37 -5.45 1.38
C TYR A 235 -7.06 -4.89 1.96
N ARG A 236 -6.74 -3.63 1.60
CA ARG A 236 -5.57 -2.90 2.09
C ARG A 236 -6.03 -1.59 2.70
N ALA A 237 -5.43 -1.23 3.81
CA ALA A 237 -5.56 0.08 4.44
C ALA A 237 -4.18 0.58 4.82
N ALA A 238 -3.89 1.84 4.48
CA ALA A 238 -2.62 2.50 4.79
C ALA A 238 -2.88 3.92 5.27
N GLY A 239 -2.10 4.38 6.23
CA GLY A 239 -2.19 5.74 6.76
C GLY A 239 -0.83 6.36 6.93
N VAL A 240 -0.78 7.67 6.80
CA VAL A 240 0.39 8.49 7.04
C VAL A 240 -0.03 9.79 7.71
N ASP A 241 0.72 10.20 8.73
CA ASP A 241 0.57 11.46 9.45
C ASP A 241 1.89 12.24 9.28
N TYR A 242 1.89 13.18 8.33
CA TYR A 242 3.04 14.01 7.95
C TYR A 242 2.69 15.48 7.97
N GLU A 243 3.53 16.28 8.66
CA GLU A 243 3.44 17.73 8.69
C GLU A 243 4.84 18.35 8.59
N ASN A 244 5.00 19.31 7.67
CA ASN A 244 6.26 20.05 7.50
C ASN A 244 6.00 21.43 6.87
N ASP A 245 6.52 22.49 7.48
CA ASP A 245 6.50 23.89 6.98
C ASP A 245 5.12 24.36 6.44
N GLY A 246 4.02 23.91 7.09
CA GLY A 246 2.66 24.25 6.71
C GLY A 246 2.08 23.39 5.57
N PHE A 247 2.80 22.35 5.13
CA PHE A 247 2.24 21.24 4.38
C PHE A 247 1.74 20.19 5.37
N VAL A 248 0.51 19.69 5.18
CA VAL A 248 -0.14 18.69 6.02
C VAL A 248 -0.63 17.56 5.12
N TYR A 249 -0.30 16.32 5.48
CA TYR A 249 -0.79 15.12 4.81
C TYR A 249 -1.05 14.02 5.86
N ASP A 250 -2.18 14.15 6.58
CA ASP A 250 -2.66 13.19 7.59
C ASP A 250 -3.87 12.47 6.99
N VAL A 251 -3.61 11.36 6.31
CA VAL A 251 -4.63 10.65 5.53
C VAL A 251 -4.62 9.15 5.76
N VAL A 252 -5.79 8.55 5.56
CA VAL A 252 -5.98 7.10 5.48
C VAL A 252 -6.54 6.78 4.09
N GLN A 253 -5.90 5.85 3.41
CA GLN A 253 -6.36 5.25 2.17
C GLN A 253 -6.79 3.82 2.45
N GLN A 254 -7.97 3.40 1.96
CA GLN A 254 -8.43 2.04 2.17
C GLN A 254 -9.34 1.56 1.05
N GLY A 255 -9.26 0.26 0.74
CA GLY A 255 -10.10 -0.31 -0.31
C GLY A 255 -9.67 -1.72 -0.74
N PRO A 256 -10.44 -2.31 -1.67
CA PRO A 256 -10.13 -3.61 -2.23
C PRO A 256 -8.83 -3.59 -3.05
N ILE A 257 -8.10 -4.71 -2.96
CA ILE A 257 -6.89 -4.97 -3.76
C ILE A 257 -7.08 -6.27 -4.53
N LEU A 258 -6.69 -6.25 -5.80
CA LEU A 258 -6.70 -7.42 -6.68
C LEU A 258 -5.37 -7.47 -7.43
N GLY A 259 -4.72 -8.63 -7.45
CA GLY A 259 -3.41 -8.77 -8.07
C GLY A 259 -3.16 -10.15 -8.68
N VAL A 260 -2.20 -10.18 -9.60
CA VAL A 260 -1.63 -11.40 -10.18
C VAL A 260 -0.15 -11.44 -9.84
N THR A 261 0.30 -12.59 -9.39
CA THR A 261 1.68 -12.85 -8.97
C THR A 261 2.32 -13.92 -9.86
N PHE A 262 3.52 -13.60 -10.31
CA PHE A 262 4.39 -14.49 -11.07
C PHE A 262 5.61 -14.86 -10.22
N ARG A 263 5.98 -16.14 -10.19
CA ARG A 263 7.14 -16.66 -9.47
C ARG A 263 8.06 -17.41 -10.44
N PHE A 264 9.35 -17.13 -10.31
CA PHE A 264 10.42 -17.67 -11.16
C PHE A 264 11.53 -18.30 -10.33
#